data_adc55715d0a4a9e311fefd2e445aa802
#
_entry.id   adc55715d0a4a9e311fefd2e445aa802
#
_cell.length_a   1.000
_cell.length_b   1.000
_cell.length_c   1.000
_cell.angle_alpha   90.00
_cell.angle_beta   90.00
_cell.angle_gamma   90.00
#
_symmetry.space_group_name_H-M   'P 1'
#
loop_
_entity.id
_entity.type
_entity.pdbx_description
1 polymer ?
#
loop_
_entity_poly.entity_id
_entity_poly.type
_entity_poly.pdbx_seq_one_letter_code
_entity_poly.pdbx_strand_id
1 'polypeptide(L)'
;MKFKLKNILAGVAIALAFYSCSSDNDSPVVNELAELTKIKEITNTTHTIELYSRTGALEQGYNNISLRIKDKVSGDYVKNATVNWMPLMHMATKTHSCPKSGVEKITTDGTLYKGNIVFQMAQNATEYWDLKIDYNINGAAFTATSIIDVPASAKQRVTTFTGADNARYI
;
A
#
# COMPACT_ATOMS: atom_id res chain seq x y z
N MET A 1 -11.88 92.94 -6.82
CA MET A 1 -11.43 91.74 -7.52
C MET A 1 -12.07 90.53 -6.86
N LYS A 2 -12.91 89.80 -7.57
CA LYS A 2 -13.75 88.72 -7.02
C LYS A 2 -13.06 87.42 -7.16
N PHE A 3 -12.68 86.77 -6.04
CA PHE A 3 -12.18 85.35 -6.02
C PHE A 3 -13.42 84.44 -5.99
N LYS A 4 -13.59 83.66 -7.02
CA LYS A 4 -14.58 82.60 -7.04
C LYS A 4 -13.96 81.30 -6.47
N LEU A 5 -14.49 80.92 -5.31
CA LEU A 5 -14.19 79.62 -4.68
C LEU A 5 -14.97 78.58 -5.46
N LYS A 6 -14.31 77.78 -6.27
CA LYS A 6 -14.90 76.60 -6.91
C LYS A 6 -14.57 75.39 -6.11
N ASN A 7 -15.61 74.67 -5.74
CA ASN A 7 -15.71 73.43 -5.01
C ASN A 7 -14.74 72.40 -5.48
N ILE A 8 -13.89 71.96 -4.56
CA ILE A 8 -13.13 70.73 -4.69
C ILE A 8 -14.00 69.64 -4.08
N LEU A 9 -14.71 68.88 -4.94
CA LEU A 9 -15.39 67.67 -4.54
C LEU A 9 -14.32 66.58 -4.45
N ALA A 10 -13.89 66.29 -3.24
CA ALA A 10 -13.00 65.14 -2.96
C ALA A 10 -13.83 63.85 -3.13
N GLY A 11 -13.66 63.20 -4.26
CA GLY A 11 -14.16 61.85 -4.47
C GLY A 11 -13.37 60.87 -3.63
N VAL A 12 -13.95 60.44 -2.53
CA VAL A 12 -13.41 59.29 -1.76
C VAL A 12 -13.78 58.04 -2.56
N ALA A 13 -12.82 57.56 -3.33
CA ALA A 13 -12.90 56.23 -3.93
C ALA A 13 -12.68 55.20 -2.82
N ILE A 14 -13.76 54.63 -2.31
CA ILE A 14 -13.72 53.46 -1.43
C ILE A 14 -13.33 52.27 -2.32
N ALA A 15 -12.05 51.94 -2.31
CA ALA A 15 -11.58 50.66 -2.85
C ALA A 15 -12.06 49.54 -1.93
N LEU A 16 -13.20 48.96 -2.27
CA LEU A 16 -13.61 47.67 -1.71
C LEU A 16 -12.64 46.62 -2.22
N ALA A 17 -11.61 46.37 -1.45
CA ALA A 17 -10.78 45.17 -1.60
C ALA A 17 -11.68 43.97 -1.28
N PHE A 18 -12.21 43.34 -2.33
CA PHE A 18 -12.75 42.00 -2.19
C PHE A 18 -11.61 41.09 -1.82
N TYR A 19 -11.42 40.87 -0.53
CA TYR A 19 -10.72 39.69 -0.05
C TYR A 19 -11.57 38.50 -0.47
N SER A 20 -11.30 38.00 -1.68
CA SER A 20 -11.65 36.64 -2.05
C SER A 20 -10.85 35.71 -1.17
N CYS A 21 -11.39 35.32 -0.02
CA CYS A 21 -10.98 34.09 0.60
C CYS A 21 -11.36 32.98 -0.39
N SER A 22 -10.42 32.58 -1.22
CA SER A 22 -10.45 31.24 -1.77
C SER A 22 -10.35 30.32 -0.56
N SER A 23 -11.46 29.77 -0.14
CA SER A 23 -11.45 28.58 0.69
C SER A 23 -10.86 27.49 -0.19
N ASP A 24 -9.52 27.40 -0.17
CA ASP A 24 -8.82 26.21 -0.60
C ASP A 24 -9.33 25.10 0.32
N ASN A 25 -10.35 24.37 -0.15
CA ASN A 25 -10.71 23.07 0.37
C ASN A 25 -9.59 22.10 -0.01
N ASP A 26 -8.36 22.40 0.38
CA ASP A 26 -7.29 21.43 0.42
C ASP A 26 -7.66 20.43 1.52
N SER A 27 -8.41 19.41 1.11
CA SER A 27 -8.52 18.21 1.93
C SER A 27 -7.09 17.79 2.28
N PRO A 28 -6.77 17.60 3.57
CA PRO A 28 -5.41 17.28 3.97
C PRO A 28 -4.93 16.08 3.15
N VAL A 29 -3.80 16.24 2.45
CA VAL A 29 -3.17 15.16 1.70
C VAL A 29 -2.84 14.07 2.70
N VAL A 30 -3.67 13.03 2.71
CA VAL A 30 -3.46 11.87 3.59
C VAL A 30 -2.21 11.16 3.09
N ASN A 31 -1.16 11.15 3.90
CA ASN A 31 0.00 10.32 3.61
C ASN A 31 -0.36 8.86 3.83
N GLU A 32 -0.75 8.16 2.77
CA GLU A 32 -1.14 6.74 2.81
C GLU A 32 -0.02 5.82 3.33
N LEU A 33 1.23 6.26 3.26
CA LEU A 33 2.41 5.51 3.74
C LEU A 33 2.85 5.92 5.14
N ALA A 34 2.09 6.73 5.86
CA ALA A 34 2.40 7.05 7.25
C ALA A 34 2.57 5.76 8.07
N GLU A 35 3.66 5.67 8.83
CA GLU A 35 4.01 4.50 9.65
C GLU A 35 4.30 3.20 8.87
N LEU A 36 4.43 3.28 7.54
CA LEU A 36 4.77 2.12 6.71
C LEU A 36 6.19 2.25 6.18
N THR A 37 6.92 1.13 6.26
CA THR A 37 8.27 1.00 5.72
C THR A 37 8.25 0.00 4.57
N LYS A 38 8.97 0.32 3.49
CA LYS A 38 9.06 -0.56 2.32
C LYS A 38 9.80 -1.86 2.70
N ILE A 39 9.20 -2.99 2.34
CA ILE A 39 9.79 -4.33 2.47
C ILE A 39 10.61 -4.64 1.22
N LYS A 40 9.95 -4.55 0.06
CA LYS A 40 10.51 -5.03 -1.23
C LYS A 40 9.73 -4.46 -2.41
N GLU A 41 10.37 -4.49 -3.57
CA GLU A 41 9.75 -4.29 -4.87
C GLU A 41 9.68 -5.62 -5.63
N ILE A 42 8.50 -5.91 -6.20
CA ILE A 42 8.27 -7.03 -7.11
C ILE A 42 7.91 -6.45 -8.47
N THR A 43 8.65 -6.82 -9.51
CA THR A 43 8.47 -6.18 -10.82
C THR A 43 8.09 -7.19 -11.90
N ASN A 44 7.32 -6.73 -12.86
CA ASN A 44 7.19 -7.36 -14.17
C ASN A 44 7.60 -6.35 -15.27
N THR A 45 7.27 -6.62 -16.53
CA THR A 45 7.63 -5.76 -17.65
C THR A 45 7.02 -4.36 -17.57
N THR A 46 5.80 -4.22 -17.05
CA THR A 46 4.99 -2.99 -17.09
C THR A 46 4.86 -2.29 -15.74
N HIS A 47 4.92 -3.02 -14.63
CA HIS A 47 4.65 -2.47 -13.32
C HIS A 47 5.73 -2.80 -12.28
N THR A 48 5.82 -1.96 -11.26
CA THR A 48 6.52 -2.22 -10.00
C THR A 48 5.50 -2.30 -8.88
N ILE A 49 5.49 -3.40 -8.13
CA ILE A 49 4.66 -3.58 -6.95
C ILE A 49 5.54 -3.35 -5.74
N GLU A 50 5.23 -2.34 -4.97
CA GLU A 50 5.94 -1.99 -3.74
C GLU A 50 5.21 -2.60 -2.56
N LEU A 51 5.88 -3.42 -1.77
CA LEU A 51 5.35 -4.02 -0.54
C LEU A 51 5.80 -3.23 0.68
N TYR A 52 4.90 -3.08 1.63
CA TYR A 52 5.11 -2.33 2.86
C TYR A 52 4.58 -3.08 4.08
N SER A 53 5.21 -2.87 5.23
CA SER A 53 4.68 -3.21 6.56
C SER A 53 5.10 -2.13 7.56
N ARG A 54 4.60 -2.20 8.79
CA ARG A 54 5.06 -1.27 9.84
C ARG A 54 6.52 -1.46 10.21
N THR A 55 7.04 -2.68 10.12
CA THR A 55 8.42 -3.03 10.47
C THR A 55 9.39 -2.93 9.31
N GLY A 56 8.91 -2.85 8.06
CA GLY A 56 9.74 -2.95 6.86
C GLY A 56 10.27 -4.36 6.59
N ALA A 57 9.73 -5.38 7.26
CA ALA A 57 10.14 -6.77 7.12
C ALA A 57 8.93 -7.71 7.22
N LEU A 58 9.10 -8.94 6.74
CA LEU A 58 8.21 -10.07 7.01
C LEU A 58 8.87 -11.00 8.02
N GLU A 59 8.09 -11.77 8.72
CA GLU A 59 8.57 -12.80 9.64
C GLU A 59 7.61 -13.99 9.68
N GLN A 60 8.05 -15.10 10.18
CA GLN A 60 7.17 -16.22 10.51
C GLN A 60 6.03 -15.74 11.42
N GLY A 61 4.81 -16.16 11.12
CA GLY A 61 3.58 -15.76 11.83
C GLY A 61 2.75 -14.77 11.02
N TYR A 62 1.96 -13.97 11.72
CA TYR A 62 1.01 -13.02 11.14
C TYR A 62 1.70 -11.75 10.62
N ASN A 63 1.46 -11.42 9.35
CA ASN A 63 1.99 -10.24 8.69
C ASN A 63 0.85 -9.42 8.08
N ASN A 64 0.77 -8.16 8.46
CA ASN A 64 -0.10 -7.19 7.82
C ASN A 64 0.71 -6.46 6.75
N ILE A 65 0.32 -6.65 5.49
CA ILE A 65 1.08 -6.19 4.33
C ILE A 65 0.22 -5.20 3.54
N SER A 66 0.80 -4.06 3.23
CA SER A 66 0.23 -3.12 2.28
C SER A 66 1.04 -3.16 0.98
N LEU A 67 0.39 -2.85 -0.14
CA LEU A 67 1.07 -2.76 -1.42
C LEU A 67 0.54 -1.60 -2.27
N ARG A 68 1.40 -1.11 -3.17
CA ARG A 68 1.07 -0.16 -4.23
C ARG A 68 1.56 -0.70 -5.56
N ILE A 69 0.85 -0.38 -6.62
CA ILE A 69 1.22 -0.76 -7.99
C ILE A 69 1.58 0.52 -8.73
N LYS A 70 2.80 0.60 -9.24
CA LYS A 70 3.32 1.73 -10.00
C LYS A 70 3.48 1.34 -11.46
N ASP A 71 2.90 2.10 -12.37
CA ASP A 71 3.16 1.96 -13.81
C ASP A 71 4.57 2.45 -14.13
N LYS A 72 5.35 1.67 -14.88
CA LYS A 72 6.75 1.99 -15.19
C LYS A 72 6.91 3.06 -16.28
N VAL A 73 5.90 3.24 -17.11
CA VAL A 73 5.94 4.19 -18.22
C VAL A 73 5.51 5.58 -17.75
N SER A 74 4.33 5.68 -17.12
CA SER A 74 3.82 6.95 -16.61
C SER A 74 4.47 7.39 -15.30
N GLY A 75 4.89 6.43 -14.47
CA GLY A 75 5.35 6.69 -13.12
C GLY A 75 4.23 6.86 -12.10
N ASP A 76 2.97 6.75 -12.53
CA ASP A 76 1.80 6.93 -11.68
C ASP A 76 1.47 5.67 -10.88
N TYR A 77 0.82 5.86 -9.74
CA TYR A 77 0.29 4.75 -8.95
C TYR A 77 -1.13 4.38 -9.39
N VAL A 78 -1.36 3.09 -9.55
CA VAL A 78 -2.64 2.52 -9.96
C VAL A 78 -3.65 2.63 -8.82
N LYS A 79 -4.77 3.30 -9.08
CA LYS A 79 -5.85 3.48 -8.10
C LYS A 79 -6.92 2.39 -8.14
N ASN A 80 -7.13 1.78 -9.30
CA ASN A 80 -8.22 0.84 -9.52
C ASN A 80 -7.68 -0.48 -10.07
N ALA A 81 -7.28 -1.38 -9.18
CA ALA A 81 -6.93 -2.75 -9.51
C ALA A 81 -7.70 -3.73 -8.62
N THR A 82 -8.03 -4.89 -9.17
CA THR A 82 -8.37 -6.05 -8.37
C THR A 82 -7.09 -6.83 -8.16
N VAL A 83 -6.72 -7.10 -6.92
CA VAL A 83 -5.44 -7.73 -6.56
C VAL A 83 -5.70 -9.03 -5.80
N ASN A 84 -4.97 -10.06 -6.15
CA ASN A 84 -4.90 -11.31 -5.40
C ASN A 84 -3.44 -11.72 -5.23
N TRP A 85 -3.13 -12.45 -4.19
CA TRP A 85 -1.79 -12.96 -3.94
C TRP A 85 -1.78 -14.43 -3.55
N MET A 86 -0.66 -15.09 -3.85
CA MET A 86 -0.43 -16.50 -3.55
C MET A 86 0.98 -16.65 -2.99
N PRO A 87 1.15 -16.68 -1.66
CA PRO A 87 2.41 -17.08 -1.05
C PRO A 87 2.60 -18.58 -1.25
N LEU A 88 3.79 -18.99 -1.69
CA LEU A 88 4.15 -20.40 -1.90
C LEU A 88 5.49 -20.69 -1.21
N MET A 89 5.48 -21.70 -0.33
CA MET A 89 6.69 -22.27 0.27
C MET A 89 7.22 -23.38 -0.64
N HIS A 90 8.43 -23.21 -1.09
CA HIS A 90 9.16 -24.22 -1.85
C HIS A 90 10.02 -25.05 -0.91
N MET A 91 9.73 -26.33 -0.83
CA MET A 91 10.45 -27.31 -0.03
C MET A 91 11.11 -28.33 -0.94
N ALA A 92 11.99 -29.15 -0.41
CA ALA A 92 12.75 -30.14 -1.18
C ALA A 92 11.86 -31.09 -2.01
N THR A 93 10.67 -31.45 -1.52
CA THR A 93 9.82 -32.47 -2.13
C THR A 93 8.41 -31.99 -2.45
N LYS A 94 8.02 -30.80 -2.02
CA LYS A 94 6.65 -30.26 -2.19
C LYS A 94 6.63 -28.75 -2.10
N THR A 95 5.52 -28.18 -2.57
CA THR A 95 5.17 -26.77 -2.34
C THR A 95 3.85 -26.69 -1.61
N HIS A 96 3.66 -25.66 -0.79
CA HIS A 96 2.38 -25.37 -0.17
C HIS A 96 2.18 -23.86 0.02
N SER A 97 0.94 -23.44 0.09
CA SER A 97 0.57 -22.08 0.48
C SER A 97 0.34 -22.00 2.00
N CYS A 98 0.02 -20.82 2.48
CA CYS A 98 -0.32 -20.55 3.86
C CYS A 98 -1.61 -19.72 3.95
N PRO A 99 -2.22 -19.61 5.15
CA PRO A 99 -3.41 -18.78 5.35
C PRO A 99 -3.15 -17.33 4.97
N LYS A 100 -4.11 -16.75 4.25
CA LYS A 100 -4.06 -15.38 3.77
C LYS A 100 -5.45 -14.79 3.64
N SER A 101 -5.59 -13.48 3.76
CA SER A 101 -6.81 -12.77 3.40
C SER A 101 -6.84 -12.43 1.91
N GLY A 102 -7.98 -11.96 1.43
CA GLY A 102 -8.06 -11.16 0.22
C GLY A 102 -7.23 -9.88 0.36
N VAL A 103 -7.00 -9.23 -0.76
CA VAL A 103 -6.34 -7.92 -0.83
C VAL A 103 -7.41 -6.87 -1.14
N GLU A 104 -7.56 -5.90 -0.27
CA GLU A 104 -8.58 -4.87 -0.37
C GLU A 104 -7.95 -3.49 -0.47
N LYS A 105 -8.63 -2.59 -1.17
CA LYS A 105 -8.23 -1.20 -1.22
C LYS A 105 -8.54 -0.52 0.11
N ILE A 106 -7.63 0.31 0.62
CA ILE A 106 -7.80 0.95 1.94
C ILE A 106 -8.77 2.13 1.86
N THR A 107 -8.65 2.96 0.82
CA THR A 107 -9.51 4.13 0.60
C THR A 107 -9.96 4.18 -0.85
N THR A 108 -11.15 4.73 -1.11
CA THR A 108 -11.74 4.78 -2.45
C THR A 108 -10.83 5.47 -3.48
N ASP A 109 -10.20 6.57 -3.10
CA ASP A 109 -9.39 7.39 -4.01
C ASP A 109 -7.88 7.15 -3.87
N GLY A 110 -7.49 6.30 -2.92
CA GLY A 110 -6.09 6.00 -2.62
C GLY A 110 -5.43 5.03 -3.59
N THR A 111 -4.16 4.81 -3.36
CA THR A 111 -3.32 3.91 -4.15
C THR A 111 -2.88 2.68 -3.38
N LEU A 112 -3.24 2.59 -2.09
CA LEU A 112 -2.78 1.56 -1.17
C LEU A 112 -3.80 0.43 -1.04
N TYR A 113 -3.34 -0.79 -1.19
CA TYR A 113 -4.08 -2.05 -0.98
C TYR A 113 -3.50 -2.76 0.23
N LYS A 114 -4.30 -3.55 0.92
CA LYS A 114 -3.93 -4.20 2.18
C LYS A 114 -4.49 -5.61 2.29
N GLY A 115 -3.75 -6.49 2.93
CA GLY A 115 -4.20 -7.81 3.33
C GLY A 115 -3.23 -8.44 4.34
N ASN A 116 -3.50 -9.69 4.71
CA ASN A 116 -2.73 -10.40 5.72
C ASN A 116 -2.25 -11.74 5.16
N ILE A 117 -1.05 -12.15 5.58
CA ILE A 117 -0.49 -13.48 5.32
C ILE A 117 0.02 -14.04 6.64
N VAL A 118 -0.25 -15.32 6.92
CA VAL A 118 0.27 -16.03 8.09
C VAL A 118 1.30 -17.06 7.61
N PHE A 119 2.57 -16.70 7.63
CA PHE A 119 3.64 -17.63 7.28
C PHE A 119 3.83 -18.63 8.40
N GLN A 120 3.40 -19.87 8.15
CA GLN A 120 3.47 -20.94 9.15
C GLN A 120 4.89 -21.45 9.41
N MET A 121 5.80 -21.22 8.48
CA MET A 121 7.20 -21.65 8.55
C MET A 121 8.12 -20.48 8.18
N ALA A 122 9.26 -20.42 8.85
CA ALA A 122 10.36 -19.58 8.39
C ALA A 122 11.07 -20.25 7.19
N GLN A 123 11.72 -19.44 6.37
CA GLN A 123 12.66 -19.94 5.38
C GLN A 123 13.93 -20.51 6.03
N ASN A 124 14.67 -21.29 5.28
CA ASN A 124 15.99 -21.79 5.65
C ASN A 124 16.94 -21.79 4.43
N ALA A 125 18.08 -22.43 4.52
CA ALA A 125 19.07 -22.40 3.44
C ALA A 125 18.61 -23.04 2.11
N THR A 126 17.61 -23.93 2.14
CA THR A 126 17.14 -24.70 0.99
C THR A 126 15.66 -24.52 0.68
N GLU A 127 14.92 -23.97 1.62
CA GLU A 127 13.47 -23.79 1.53
C GLU A 127 13.13 -22.31 1.64
N TYR A 128 12.32 -21.82 0.72
CA TYR A 128 12.05 -20.38 0.61
C TYR A 128 10.59 -20.10 0.23
N TRP A 129 10.15 -18.91 0.54
CA TRP A 129 8.86 -18.38 0.10
C TRP A 129 9.01 -17.57 -1.18
N ASP A 130 8.09 -17.74 -2.11
CA ASP A 130 7.78 -16.72 -3.10
C ASP A 130 6.40 -16.09 -2.86
N LEU A 131 6.20 -14.95 -3.43
CA LEU A 131 4.92 -14.25 -3.46
C LEU A 131 4.57 -13.95 -4.90
N LYS A 132 3.57 -14.68 -5.42
CA LYS A 132 2.92 -14.38 -6.68
C LYS A 132 1.80 -13.39 -6.44
N ILE A 133 1.76 -12.31 -7.22
CA ILE A 133 0.70 -11.30 -7.19
C ILE A 133 0.06 -11.25 -8.57
N ASP A 134 -1.21 -11.65 -8.63
CA ASP A 134 -2.05 -11.53 -9.81
C ASP A 134 -2.95 -10.31 -9.65
N TYR A 135 -3.06 -9.47 -10.67
CA TYR A 135 -3.88 -8.28 -10.60
C TYR A 135 -4.48 -7.91 -11.95
N ASN A 136 -5.62 -7.22 -11.90
CA ASN A 136 -6.33 -6.75 -13.10
C ASN A 136 -6.47 -5.23 -13.02
N ILE A 137 -6.15 -4.57 -14.13
CA ILE A 137 -6.33 -3.12 -14.31
C ILE A 137 -7.15 -2.91 -15.57
N ASN A 138 -8.35 -2.35 -15.43
CA ASN A 138 -9.26 -2.05 -16.55
C ASN A 138 -9.50 -3.26 -17.49
N GLY A 139 -9.61 -4.47 -16.92
CA GLY A 139 -9.83 -5.70 -17.69
C GLY A 139 -8.56 -6.40 -18.17
N ALA A 140 -7.40 -5.76 -18.13
CA ALA A 140 -6.12 -6.39 -18.45
C ALA A 140 -5.54 -7.11 -17.25
N ALA A 141 -5.13 -8.38 -17.41
CA ALA A 141 -4.55 -9.21 -16.36
C ALA A 141 -3.03 -9.17 -16.39
N PHE A 142 -2.43 -9.08 -15.22
CA PHE A 142 -0.99 -9.04 -15.01
C PHE A 142 -0.59 -9.96 -13.86
N THR A 143 0.67 -10.39 -13.89
CA THR A 143 1.30 -11.18 -12.82
C THR A 143 2.70 -10.66 -12.53
N ALA A 144 3.08 -10.69 -11.27
CA ALA A 144 4.46 -10.49 -10.82
C ALA A 144 4.78 -11.48 -9.70
N THR A 145 5.98 -12.04 -9.70
CA THR A 145 6.42 -13.01 -8.69
C THR A 145 7.85 -12.70 -8.25
N SER A 146 8.12 -12.86 -6.98
CA SER A 146 9.49 -12.75 -6.43
C SER A 146 9.63 -13.59 -5.17
N ILE A 147 10.82 -14.12 -4.95
CA ILE A 147 11.20 -14.66 -3.64
C ILE A 147 11.11 -13.55 -2.61
N ILE A 148 10.55 -13.85 -1.45
CA ILE A 148 10.43 -12.94 -0.31
C ILE A 148 11.21 -13.51 0.88
N ASP A 149 11.71 -12.60 1.72
CA ASP A 149 12.47 -12.96 2.92
C ASP A 149 11.52 -13.11 4.10
N VAL A 150 11.45 -14.32 4.68
CA VAL A 150 10.57 -14.65 5.81
C VAL A 150 11.39 -15.39 6.87
N PRO A 151 12.21 -14.69 7.66
CA PRO A 151 12.99 -15.28 8.73
C PRO A 151 12.10 -15.78 9.87
N ALA A 152 12.69 -16.59 10.75
CA ALA A 152 12.06 -16.98 11.99
C ALA A 152 11.77 -15.74 12.84
N SER A 153 10.59 -15.71 13.47
CA SER A 153 10.29 -14.64 14.42
C SER A 153 11.11 -14.78 15.69
N ALA A 154 11.64 -13.68 16.19
CA ALA A 154 12.29 -13.61 17.49
C ALA A 154 11.34 -13.93 18.66
N LYS A 155 10.03 -13.78 18.44
CA LYS A 155 8.96 -14.15 19.36
C LYS A 155 8.21 -15.33 18.75
N GLN A 156 7.95 -16.37 19.52
CA GLN A 156 7.12 -17.48 19.05
C GLN A 156 5.71 -16.98 18.75
N ARG A 157 5.39 -16.80 17.48
CA ARG A 157 4.08 -16.32 17.00
C ARG A 157 3.23 -17.42 16.39
N VAL A 158 3.81 -18.60 16.23
CA VAL A 158 3.16 -19.78 15.66
C VAL A 158 3.49 -20.96 16.59
N THR A 159 2.46 -21.62 17.07
CA THR A 159 2.58 -22.83 17.88
C THR A 159 1.89 -23.97 17.16
N THR A 160 2.50 -25.14 17.15
CA THR A 160 1.86 -26.35 16.64
C THR A 160 1.53 -27.29 17.80
N PHE A 161 0.38 -27.95 17.72
CA PHE A 161 0.00 -28.98 18.66
C PHE A 161 -0.71 -30.14 17.93
N THR A 162 -0.70 -31.30 18.54
CA THR A 162 -1.43 -32.47 18.03
C THR A 162 -2.77 -32.55 18.76
N GLY A 163 -3.87 -32.54 18.00
CA GLY A 163 -5.21 -32.68 18.55
C GLY A 163 -5.52 -34.12 19.02
N ALA A 164 -6.65 -34.31 19.67
CA ALA A 164 -7.11 -35.62 20.10
C ALA A 164 -7.40 -36.61 18.95
N ASP A 165 -7.59 -36.08 17.76
CA ASP A 165 -7.78 -36.78 16.48
C ASP A 165 -6.44 -37.16 15.79
N ASN A 166 -5.32 -36.94 16.45
CA ASN A 166 -3.96 -37.09 15.92
C ASN A 166 -3.63 -36.14 14.76
N ALA A 167 -4.48 -35.18 14.45
CA ALA A 167 -4.16 -34.15 13.47
C ALA A 167 -3.26 -33.08 14.07
N ARG A 168 -2.37 -32.51 13.24
CA ARG A 168 -1.50 -31.41 13.63
C ARG A 168 -2.16 -30.09 13.32
N TYR A 169 -2.27 -29.24 14.32
CA TYR A 169 -2.82 -27.89 14.26
C TYR A 169 -1.73 -26.83 14.41
N ILE A 170 -1.97 -25.65 13.86
CA ILE A 170 -1.08 -24.47 13.92
C ILE A 170 -1.90 -23.29 14.43
#